data_29738033ba6f0e9494329bf714021268
#
_entry.id   29738033ba6f0e9494329bf714021268
#
_cell.length_a   1.000
_cell.length_b   1.000
_cell.length_c   1.000
_cell.angle_alpha   90.00
_cell.angle_beta   90.00
_cell.angle_gamma   90.00
#
_symmetry.space_group_name_H-M   'P 1'
#
loop_
_entity.id
_entity.type
_entity.pdbx_description
1 polymer ?
#
loop_
_entity_poly.entity_id
_entity_poly.type
_entity_poly.pdbx_seq_one_letter_code
_entity_poly.pdbx_strand_id
1 'polypeptide(L)'
;MSGRIFQNVVLQFKDTTDRTVGVIDAEGTVIACSELTGIGKKWAKYVEAIDSAEGGCIALEGKTFKALPGWGGHFDYAVFATGDDSVGRTVCAMACVALNSAKTYYEEKHDTVSYTHLRAHET
;
A
#
# COMPACT_ATOMS: atom_id res chain seq x y z
N MET A 1 1.53 2.94 13.11
CA MET A 1 1.70 4.19 12.59
C MET A 1 1.44 4.23 11.14
N SER A 2 2.19 3.49 10.35
CA SER A 2 1.94 3.46 8.92
C SER A 2 0.54 3.01 8.59
N GLY A 3 0.00 2.12 9.40
CA GLY A 3 -1.34 1.62 9.14
C GLY A 3 -2.40 2.70 9.11
N ARG A 4 -2.26 3.70 9.98
CA ARG A 4 -3.24 4.77 10.01
C ARG A 4 -3.17 5.62 8.75
N ILE A 5 -1.96 5.91 8.29
CA ILE A 5 -1.79 6.69 7.08
C ILE A 5 -2.34 5.94 5.88
N PHE A 6 -2.03 4.66 5.80
CA PHE A 6 -2.53 3.85 4.69
C PHE A 6 -4.05 3.73 4.75
N GLN A 7 -4.61 3.60 5.97
CA GLN A 7 -6.06 3.47 6.10
C GLN A 7 -6.77 4.72 5.61
N ASN A 8 -6.20 5.89 5.88
CA ASN A 8 -6.81 7.13 5.38
C ASN A 8 -6.82 7.16 3.86
N VAL A 9 -5.75 6.70 3.23
CA VAL A 9 -5.68 6.69 1.79
C VAL A 9 -6.65 5.67 1.19
N VAL A 10 -6.67 4.45 1.73
CA VAL A 10 -7.53 3.43 1.13
C VAL A 10 -9.01 3.75 1.32
N LEU A 11 -9.36 4.46 2.38
CA LEU A 11 -10.74 4.83 2.57
C LEU A 11 -11.22 5.80 1.49
N GLN A 12 -10.31 6.58 0.92
CA GLN A 12 -10.70 7.45 -0.16
C GLN A 12 -11.03 6.68 -1.42
N PHE A 13 -10.46 5.49 -1.58
CA PHE A 13 -10.82 4.67 -2.73
C PHE A 13 -12.19 4.05 -2.60
N LYS A 14 -12.71 3.95 -1.38
CA LYS A 14 -14.02 3.35 -1.17
C LYS A 14 -15.11 4.11 -1.93
N ASP A 15 -14.96 5.42 -2.04
CA ASP A 15 -15.94 6.20 -2.77
C ASP A 15 -15.66 6.28 -4.26
N THR A 16 -14.45 5.91 -4.67
CA THR A 16 -14.04 6.02 -6.05
C THR A 16 -14.30 4.74 -6.83
N THR A 17 -14.17 3.60 -6.17
CA THR A 17 -14.34 2.32 -6.82
C THR A 17 -15.06 1.38 -5.87
N ASP A 18 -15.79 0.43 -6.44
CA ASP A 18 -16.45 -0.59 -5.62
C ASP A 18 -15.53 -1.78 -5.36
N ARG A 19 -14.28 -1.72 -5.81
CA ARG A 19 -13.31 -2.76 -5.53
C ARG A 19 -12.71 -2.52 -4.16
N THR A 20 -12.43 -3.60 -3.44
CA THR A 20 -11.78 -3.49 -2.14
C THR A 20 -10.30 -3.26 -2.35
N VAL A 21 -9.75 -2.26 -1.69
CA VAL A 21 -8.35 -1.91 -1.77
C VAL A 21 -7.77 -1.97 -0.36
N GLY A 22 -6.57 -2.47 -0.24
CA GLY A 22 -5.95 -2.54 1.08
C GLY A 22 -4.45 -2.71 0.99
N VAL A 23 -3.83 -2.84 2.15
CA VAL A 23 -2.38 -2.94 2.27
C VAL A 23 -2.05 -4.09 3.21
N ILE A 24 -1.07 -4.88 2.85
CA ILE A 24 -0.54 -5.91 3.74
C ILE A 24 0.90 -5.55 4.08
N ASP A 25 1.36 -6.02 5.23
CA ASP A 25 2.74 -5.79 5.64
C ASP A 25 3.64 -6.91 5.13
N ALA A 26 4.88 -6.91 5.55
CA ALA A 26 5.86 -7.88 5.06
C ALA A 26 5.52 -9.31 5.47
N GLU A 27 4.67 -9.47 6.46
CA GLU A 27 4.27 -10.80 6.91
C GLU A 27 2.95 -11.24 6.31
N GLY A 28 2.33 -10.38 5.51
CA GLY A 28 1.06 -10.72 4.89
C GLY A 28 -0.16 -10.36 5.70
N THR A 29 0.01 -9.64 6.81
CA THR A 29 -1.13 -9.21 7.61
C THR A 29 -1.75 -7.97 6.99
N VAL A 30 -3.08 -7.97 6.85
CA VAL A 30 -3.78 -6.83 6.30
C VAL A 30 -3.82 -5.73 7.36
N ILE A 31 -3.13 -4.64 7.11
CA ILE A 31 -3.03 -3.55 8.07
C ILE A 31 -3.92 -2.37 7.71
N ALA A 32 -4.42 -2.32 6.49
CA ALA A 32 -5.34 -1.27 6.06
C ALA A 32 -6.23 -1.87 4.99
N CYS A 33 -7.48 -1.47 4.97
CA CYS A 33 -8.41 -2.03 4.01
C CYS A 33 -9.65 -1.15 3.94
N SER A 34 -10.16 -0.95 2.72
CA SER A 34 -11.38 -0.17 2.56
C SER A 34 -12.59 -0.93 3.12
N GLU A 35 -12.46 -2.25 3.25
CA GLU A 35 -13.46 -3.03 3.99
C GLU A 35 -12.88 -3.30 5.35
N LEU A 36 -13.43 -2.67 6.37
CA LEU A 36 -12.84 -2.74 7.70
C LEU A 36 -12.76 -4.15 8.24
N THR A 37 -13.68 -5.02 7.83
CA THR A 37 -13.64 -6.40 8.31
C THR A 37 -12.46 -7.17 7.77
N GLY A 38 -11.76 -6.65 6.78
CA GLY A 38 -10.58 -7.31 6.25
C GLY A 38 -9.32 -7.06 7.05
N ILE A 39 -9.32 -6.03 7.91
CA ILE A 39 -8.13 -5.68 8.65
C ILE A 39 -7.82 -6.78 9.66
N GLY A 40 -6.56 -7.17 9.71
CA GLY A 40 -6.13 -8.22 10.62
C GLY A 40 -6.06 -9.60 10.00
N LYS A 41 -6.59 -9.77 8.81
CA LYS A 41 -6.50 -11.07 8.15
C LYS A 41 -5.04 -11.36 7.78
N LYS A 42 -4.70 -12.62 7.78
CA LYS A 42 -3.33 -13.01 7.51
C LYS A 42 -3.26 -13.77 6.20
N TRP A 43 -2.51 -13.22 5.28
CA TRP A 43 -2.38 -13.78 3.94
C TRP A 43 -0.92 -14.10 3.65
N ALA A 44 -0.25 -14.73 4.62
CA ALA A 44 1.16 -15.04 4.47
C ALA A 44 1.44 -15.89 3.24
N LYS A 45 0.45 -16.63 2.77
CA LYS A 45 0.65 -17.49 1.60
C LYS A 45 0.94 -16.72 0.33
N TYR A 46 0.61 -15.45 0.29
CA TYR A 46 0.86 -14.64 -0.92
C TYR A 46 2.21 -13.93 -0.89
N VAL A 47 2.86 -13.90 0.27
CA VAL A 47 4.05 -13.06 0.44
C VAL A 47 5.16 -13.45 -0.52
N GLU A 48 5.41 -14.73 -0.65
CA GLU A 48 6.50 -15.18 -1.50
C GLU A 48 6.25 -14.84 -2.96
N ALA A 49 5.02 -14.98 -3.41
CA ALA A 49 4.68 -14.67 -4.79
C ALA A 49 4.81 -13.17 -5.06
N ILE A 50 4.40 -12.35 -4.10
CA ILE A 50 4.51 -10.90 -4.26
C ILE A 50 5.96 -10.49 -4.30
N ASP A 51 6.79 -11.09 -3.45
CA ASP A 51 8.21 -10.81 -3.43
C ASP A 51 8.85 -11.19 -4.76
N SER A 52 8.45 -12.31 -5.31
CA SER A 52 9.02 -12.78 -6.57
C SER A 52 8.62 -11.92 -7.75
N ALA A 53 7.56 -11.15 -7.63
CA ALA A 53 7.14 -10.27 -8.71
C ALA A 53 8.02 -9.03 -8.82
N GLU A 54 8.86 -8.78 -7.85
CA GLU A 54 9.86 -7.71 -7.90
C GLU A 54 9.26 -6.35 -8.24
N GLY A 55 8.17 -6.04 -7.58
CA GLY A 55 7.52 -4.75 -7.77
C GLY A 55 6.49 -4.72 -8.87
N GLY A 56 6.34 -5.79 -9.62
CA GLY A 56 5.30 -5.86 -10.65
C GLY A 56 3.97 -6.27 -10.06
N CYS A 57 2.93 -6.11 -10.85
CA CYS A 57 1.61 -6.57 -10.46
C CYS A 57 1.52 -8.08 -10.63
N ILE A 58 0.85 -8.73 -9.70
CA ILE A 58 0.64 -10.17 -9.79
C ILE A 58 -0.78 -10.46 -9.34
N ALA A 59 -1.45 -11.35 -10.04
CA ALA A 59 -2.83 -11.72 -9.73
C ALA A 59 -2.83 -13.05 -9.01
N LEU A 60 -3.48 -13.08 -7.85
CA LEU A 60 -3.56 -14.28 -7.04
C LEU A 60 -4.98 -14.40 -6.49
N GLU A 61 -5.65 -15.50 -6.83
CA GLU A 61 -6.95 -15.85 -6.26
C GLU A 61 -7.96 -14.71 -6.36
N GLY A 62 -8.04 -14.10 -7.53
CA GLY A 62 -9.02 -13.06 -7.76
C GLY A 62 -8.65 -11.70 -7.26
N LYS A 63 -7.40 -11.51 -6.84
CA LYS A 63 -6.93 -10.22 -6.36
C LYS A 63 -5.65 -9.87 -7.08
N THR A 64 -5.39 -8.58 -7.20
CA THR A 64 -4.14 -8.09 -7.77
C THR A 64 -3.30 -7.51 -6.64
N PHE A 65 -2.03 -7.85 -6.61
CA PHE A 65 -1.11 -7.38 -5.60
C PHE A 65 0.05 -6.65 -6.25
N LYS A 66 0.58 -5.65 -5.58
CA LYS A 66 1.76 -4.94 -6.06
C LYS A 66 2.51 -4.42 -4.85
N ALA A 67 3.79 -4.76 -4.76
CA ALA A 67 4.61 -4.34 -3.64
C ALA A 67 4.97 -2.87 -3.75
N LEU A 68 4.99 -2.18 -2.63
CA LEU A 68 5.52 -0.83 -2.57
C LEU A 68 7.04 -0.91 -2.56
N PRO A 69 7.72 0.09 -3.11
CA PRO A 69 9.18 0.10 -3.05
C PRO A 69 9.65 0.05 -1.60
N GLY A 70 10.67 -0.75 -1.36
CA GLY A 70 11.21 -0.90 -0.03
C GLY A 70 12.71 -1.05 -0.07
N TRP A 71 13.28 -1.33 1.07
CA TRP A 71 14.72 -1.49 1.18
C TRP A 71 15.07 -2.98 1.21
N GLY A 72 16.18 -3.32 0.63
CA GLY A 72 16.63 -4.69 0.66
C GLY A 72 15.90 -5.55 -0.33
N GLY A 73 15.88 -6.85 -0.10
CA GLY A 73 15.31 -7.79 -1.04
C GLY A 73 13.84 -8.10 -0.84
N HIS A 74 13.22 -7.54 0.22
CA HIS A 74 11.84 -7.85 0.51
C HIS A 74 11.02 -6.59 0.52
N PHE A 75 9.73 -6.70 0.23
CA PHE A 75 8.86 -5.56 0.34
C PHE A 75 8.50 -5.32 1.81
N ASP A 76 8.27 -4.06 2.16
CA ASP A 76 7.77 -3.72 3.49
C ASP A 76 6.26 -3.75 3.49
N TYR A 77 5.64 -3.30 2.44
CA TYR A 77 4.20 -3.23 2.30
C TYR A 77 3.81 -3.56 0.88
N ALA A 78 2.64 -4.11 0.70
CA ALA A 78 2.10 -4.38 -0.63
C ALA A 78 0.64 -3.98 -0.66
N VAL A 79 0.22 -3.49 -1.80
CA VAL A 79 -1.16 -3.07 -2.03
C VAL A 79 -1.91 -4.20 -2.69
N PHE A 80 -3.18 -4.35 -2.36
CA PHE A 80 -4.01 -5.30 -3.08
C PHE A 80 -5.32 -4.62 -3.47
N ALA A 81 -5.91 -5.13 -4.54
CA ALA A 81 -7.25 -4.73 -4.97
C ALA A 81 -7.96 -5.97 -5.42
N THR A 82 -9.26 -6.05 -5.19
CA THR A 82 -10.01 -7.20 -5.66
C THR A 82 -10.14 -7.14 -7.17
N GLY A 83 -10.14 -8.31 -7.79
CA GLY A 83 -10.24 -8.43 -9.23
C GLY A 83 -8.87 -8.65 -9.85
N ASP A 84 -8.82 -9.61 -10.79
CA ASP A 84 -7.59 -9.89 -11.49
C ASP A 84 -7.68 -9.45 -12.95
N ASP A 85 -8.65 -8.60 -13.26
CA ASP A 85 -8.83 -8.06 -14.60
C ASP A 85 -8.08 -6.73 -14.75
N SER A 86 -8.25 -6.08 -15.88
CA SER A 86 -7.52 -4.85 -16.13
C SER A 86 -7.93 -3.73 -15.17
N VAL A 87 -9.19 -3.72 -14.76
CA VAL A 87 -9.65 -2.72 -13.79
C VAL A 87 -8.97 -2.95 -12.44
N GLY A 88 -8.91 -4.20 -12.00
CA GLY A 88 -8.23 -4.52 -10.75
C GLY A 88 -6.77 -4.12 -10.79
N ARG A 89 -6.10 -4.38 -11.90
CA ARG A 89 -4.70 -3.99 -12.03
C ARG A 89 -4.53 -2.49 -12.02
N THR A 90 -5.43 -1.77 -12.69
CA THR A 90 -5.35 -0.31 -12.72
C THR A 90 -5.59 0.27 -11.33
N VAL A 91 -6.60 -0.21 -10.63
CA VAL A 91 -6.90 0.28 -9.29
C VAL A 91 -5.72 -0.01 -8.35
N CYS A 92 -5.17 -1.20 -8.45
CA CYS A 92 -4.04 -1.58 -7.61
C CYS A 92 -2.82 -0.69 -7.89
N ALA A 93 -2.55 -0.42 -9.15
CA ALA A 93 -1.40 0.41 -9.51
C ALA A 93 -1.60 1.85 -9.04
N MET A 94 -2.80 2.38 -9.19
CA MET A 94 -3.07 3.74 -8.73
C MET A 94 -2.98 3.82 -7.22
N ALA A 95 -3.51 2.83 -6.53
CA ALA A 95 -3.42 2.79 -5.07
C ALA A 95 -1.97 2.68 -4.62
N CYS A 96 -1.18 1.91 -5.36
CA CYS A 96 0.24 1.78 -5.04
C CYS A 96 0.95 3.12 -5.10
N VAL A 97 0.67 3.90 -6.14
CA VAL A 97 1.27 5.22 -6.28
C VAL A 97 0.85 6.12 -5.12
N ALA A 98 -0.45 6.13 -4.80
CA ALA A 98 -0.95 6.99 -3.73
C ALA A 98 -0.38 6.59 -2.39
N LEU A 99 -0.31 5.29 -2.12
CA LEU A 99 0.19 4.80 -0.84
C LEU A 99 1.68 4.99 -0.71
N ASN A 100 2.42 4.83 -1.80
CA ASN A 100 3.84 5.08 -1.76
C ASN A 100 4.13 6.55 -1.52
N SER A 101 3.36 7.43 -2.09
CA SER A 101 3.51 8.86 -1.83
C SER A 101 3.22 9.19 -0.37
N ALA A 102 2.18 8.60 0.19
CA ALA A 102 1.85 8.82 1.59
C ALA A 102 2.95 8.29 2.50
N LYS A 103 3.49 7.11 2.18
CA LYS A 103 4.55 6.53 2.96
C LYS A 103 5.80 7.40 2.93
N THR A 104 6.16 7.87 1.74
CA THR A 104 7.34 8.70 1.57
C THR A 104 7.17 10.03 2.30
N TYR A 105 5.99 10.63 2.19
CA TYR A 105 5.73 11.89 2.86
C TYR A 105 5.86 11.72 4.38
N TYR A 106 5.31 10.63 4.90
CA TYR A 106 5.37 10.40 6.33
C TYR A 106 6.80 10.19 6.80
N GLU A 107 7.59 9.46 6.04
CA GLU A 107 8.97 9.20 6.40
C GLU A 107 9.81 10.47 6.31
N GLU A 108 9.56 11.28 5.30
CA GLU A 108 10.28 12.53 5.19
C GLU A 108 9.94 13.47 6.33
N LYS A 109 8.67 13.54 6.69
CA LYS A 109 8.27 14.40 7.77
C LYS A 109 8.90 13.94 9.06
N HIS A 110 9.00 12.64 9.25
CA HIS A 110 9.60 12.10 10.44
C HIS A 110 11.09 12.38 10.46
N ASP A 111 11.78 12.22 9.33
CA ASP A 111 13.21 12.37 9.29
C ASP A 111 13.65 13.81 9.30
N THR A 112 12.88 14.71 8.76
CA THR A 112 13.32 16.07 8.59
C THR A 112 12.63 17.05 9.49
N VAL A 113 11.96 16.57 10.49
CA VAL A 113 11.20 17.46 11.33
C VAL A 113 12.07 18.50 11.95
N SER A 114 13.30 18.17 12.23
CA SER A 114 14.14 19.11 12.94
C SER A 114 14.58 20.26 12.07
N TYR A 115 14.61 20.11 10.76
CA TYR A 115 15.04 21.24 9.98
C TYR A 115 14.03 21.63 8.95
N THR A 116 12.91 21.01 8.95
CA THR A 116 11.92 21.35 8.01
C THR A 116 11.53 22.79 8.06
N HIS A 117 11.41 23.36 9.24
CA HIS A 117 10.98 24.68 9.28
C HIS A 117 12.06 25.59 8.84
N LEU A 118 13.26 25.16 8.69
CA LEU A 118 14.24 26.04 8.21
C LEU A 118 13.97 26.42 6.82
N ARG A 119 13.53 25.50 6.01
CA ARG A 119 13.29 25.89 4.70
C ARG A 119 11.93 26.31 4.52
N ALA A 120 11.14 26.04 5.47
CA ALA A 120 9.78 26.41 5.28
C ALA A 120 9.66 27.85 5.03
N HIS A 121 10.53 28.65 5.60
CA HIS A 121 10.27 29.94 5.42
C HIS A 121 10.86 30.40 4.27
N GLU A 122 11.65 29.71 3.72
CA GLU A 122 12.13 30.23 2.64
C GLU A 122 11.31 29.91 1.59
N THR A 123 10.52 29.22 1.74
CA THR A 123 9.71 28.99 0.70
C THR A 123 8.90 29.61 0.45
#